data_a8cc5ac7ae3b6e35fcef1bcd4737fcb9
#
_entry.id   a8cc5ac7ae3b6e35fcef1bcd4737fcb9
#
_cell.length_a   1.000
_cell.length_b   1.000
_cell.length_c   1.000
_cell.angle_alpha   90.00
_cell.angle_beta   90.00
_cell.angle_gamma   90.00
#
_symmetry.space_group_name_H-M   'P 1'
#
loop_
_entity.id
_entity.type
_entity.pdbx_description
1 polymer ?
#
loop_
_entity_poly.entity_id
_entity_poly.type
_entity_poly.pdbx_seq_one_letter_code
_entity_poly.pdbx_strand_id
1 'polypeptide(L)'
;MNRFAMFMFEGNCISLMNGHFDTDNPDKVIHKGEYENSFDNMREIALAPNTHKFVLNFWTEDLKIELERIRTLDITDNLTKIKYVCNVRPYYYFQFSDPDGNIIEVTGKYTPKEGQFV
;
A
#
# COMPACT_ATOMS: atom_id res chain seq x y z
N MET A 1 3.21 -6.21 -20.95
CA MET A 1 3.68 -6.40 -19.56
C MET A 1 2.58 -5.95 -18.63
N ASN A 2 2.31 -6.68 -17.55
CA ASN A 2 1.25 -6.33 -16.61
C ASN A 2 1.76 -5.35 -15.54
N ARG A 3 0.84 -4.57 -14.96
CA ARG A 3 1.15 -3.69 -13.82
C ARG A 3 1.57 -4.49 -12.60
N PHE A 4 1.00 -5.66 -12.44
CA PHE A 4 1.03 -6.42 -11.21
C PHE A 4 1.04 -7.93 -11.52
N ALA A 5 1.86 -8.67 -10.80
CA ALA A 5 1.86 -10.12 -10.80
C ALA A 5 1.79 -10.64 -9.36
N MET A 6 1.07 -11.72 -9.17
CA MET A 6 0.89 -12.35 -7.87
C MET A 6 1.29 -13.81 -7.95
N PHE A 7 2.11 -14.24 -7.00
CA PHE A 7 2.55 -15.62 -6.85
C PHE A 7 2.07 -16.16 -5.50
N MET A 8 1.48 -17.34 -5.54
CA MET A 8 1.09 -18.05 -4.32
C MET A 8 2.13 -19.11 -3.98
N PHE A 9 2.58 -19.11 -2.76
CA PHE A 9 3.52 -20.09 -2.24
C PHE A 9 3.15 -20.49 -0.81
N GLU A 10 2.86 -21.76 -0.60
CA GLU A 10 2.49 -22.32 0.71
C GLU A 10 1.42 -21.48 1.46
N GLY A 11 0.39 -21.06 0.75
CA GLY A 11 -0.66 -20.20 1.29
C GLY A 11 -0.31 -18.72 1.49
N ASN A 12 0.93 -18.35 1.22
CA ASN A 12 1.39 -16.95 1.24
C ASN A 12 1.38 -16.37 -0.16
N CYS A 13 1.22 -15.06 -0.24
CA CYS A 13 1.22 -14.33 -1.50
C CYS A 13 2.47 -13.46 -1.61
N ILE A 14 3.17 -13.57 -2.73
CA ILE A 14 4.23 -12.65 -3.13
C ILE A 14 3.71 -11.85 -4.32
N SER A 15 3.72 -10.54 -4.20
CA SER A 15 3.29 -9.62 -5.25
C SER A 15 4.47 -8.86 -5.82
N LEU A 16 4.51 -8.78 -7.13
CA LEU A 16 5.48 -7.96 -7.86
C LEU A 16 4.74 -6.83 -8.57
N MET A 17 5.18 -5.61 -8.37
CA MET A 17 4.65 -4.43 -9.05
C MET A 17 5.64 -3.90 -10.07
N ASN A 18 5.14 -3.58 -11.25
CA ASN A 18 5.91 -2.88 -12.27
C ASN A 18 5.83 -1.38 -12.03
N GLY A 19 6.84 -0.81 -11.39
CA GLY A 19 6.90 0.62 -11.06
C GLY A 19 6.94 1.56 -12.26
N HIS A 20 7.21 1.05 -13.47
CA HIS A 20 7.19 1.84 -14.71
C HIS A 20 5.86 1.75 -15.48
N PHE A 21 4.93 0.88 -15.05
CA PHE A 21 3.73 0.60 -15.82
C PHE A 21 2.92 1.86 -16.14
N ASP A 22 2.68 2.68 -15.13
CA ASP A 22 1.84 3.88 -15.26
C ASP A 22 2.50 4.95 -16.14
N THR A 23 3.82 5.03 -16.11
CA THR A 23 4.59 5.91 -16.99
C THR A 23 4.55 5.43 -18.47
N ASP A 24 4.66 4.12 -18.66
CA ASP A 24 4.69 3.52 -20.00
C ASP A 24 3.29 3.38 -20.62
N ASN A 25 2.24 3.43 -19.78
CA ASN A 25 0.85 3.24 -20.19
C ASN A 25 -0.07 4.29 -19.54
N PRO A 26 0.13 5.58 -19.79
CA PRO A 26 -0.63 6.63 -19.10
C PRO A 26 -2.14 6.58 -19.37
N ASP A 27 -2.54 6.06 -20.52
CA ASP A 27 -3.93 5.87 -20.92
C ASP A 27 -4.64 4.72 -20.17
N LYS A 28 -3.89 3.85 -19.51
CA LYS A 28 -4.41 2.73 -18.72
C LYS A 28 -4.49 3.01 -17.23
N VAL A 29 -4.06 4.18 -16.82
CA VAL A 29 -4.05 4.56 -15.40
C VAL A 29 -5.43 5.01 -14.99
N ILE A 30 -6.05 4.25 -14.07
CA ILE A 30 -7.32 4.62 -13.46
C ILE A 30 -7.00 5.12 -12.05
N HIS A 31 -6.89 6.44 -11.92
CA HIS A 31 -6.66 7.07 -10.63
C HIS A 31 -7.97 7.21 -9.87
N LYS A 32 -8.20 6.29 -8.96
CA LYS A 32 -9.14 6.49 -7.86
C LYS A 32 -8.46 6.08 -6.59
N GLY A 33 -8.20 7.03 -5.73
CA GLY A 33 -7.57 6.75 -4.46
C GLY A 33 -6.74 7.92 -3.97
N GLU A 34 -6.29 7.81 -2.76
CA GLU A 34 -5.46 8.79 -2.11
C GLU A 34 -4.05 8.22 -2.00
N TYR A 35 -3.13 8.76 -2.79
CA TYR A 35 -1.72 8.38 -2.78
C TYR A 35 -0.92 9.40 -1.98
N GLU A 36 -0.07 8.94 -1.09
CA GLU A 36 0.98 9.76 -0.52
C GLU A 36 2.28 9.58 -1.31
N ASN A 37 2.82 10.68 -1.77
CA ASN A 37 3.95 10.68 -2.70
C ASN A 37 5.20 9.95 -2.17
N SER A 38 5.37 9.89 -0.85
CA SER A 38 6.55 9.27 -0.25
C SER A 38 6.58 7.75 -0.37
N PHE A 39 5.41 7.09 -0.45
CA PHE A 39 5.32 5.63 -0.49
C PHE A 39 4.70 5.09 -1.77
N ASP A 40 3.91 5.90 -2.45
CA ASP A 40 3.05 5.45 -3.55
C ASP A 40 3.52 5.93 -4.91
N ASN A 41 4.61 6.69 -4.98
CA ASN A 41 5.22 7.04 -6.26
C ASN A 41 6.06 5.86 -6.77
N MET A 42 5.39 4.92 -7.42
CA MET A 42 6.01 3.69 -7.92
C MET A 42 7.19 3.95 -8.85
N ARG A 43 7.17 5.04 -9.61
CA ARG A 43 8.29 5.39 -10.49
C ARG A 43 9.53 5.81 -9.69
N GLU A 44 9.38 6.69 -8.72
CA GLU A 44 10.50 7.10 -7.87
C GLU A 44 11.05 5.92 -7.08
N ILE A 45 10.17 5.07 -6.54
CA ILE A 45 10.56 3.84 -5.86
C ILE A 45 11.33 2.90 -6.79
N ALA A 46 10.89 2.74 -8.03
CA ALA A 46 11.57 1.87 -9.01
C ALA A 46 12.96 2.39 -9.38
N LEU A 47 13.14 3.71 -9.42
CA LEU A 47 14.41 4.35 -9.74
C LEU A 47 15.34 4.50 -8.54
N ALA A 48 14.81 4.48 -7.33
CA ALA A 48 15.61 4.64 -6.12
C ALA A 48 16.53 3.43 -5.90
N PRO A 49 17.79 3.66 -5.49
CA PRO A 49 18.68 2.56 -5.15
C PRO A 49 18.28 1.94 -3.81
N ASN A 50 17.81 0.72 -3.82
CA ASN A 50 17.62 -0.18 -2.66
C ASN A 50 16.73 0.30 -1.50
N THR A 51 15.90 1.32 -1.70
CA THR A 51 14.97 1.80 -0.67
C THR A 51 13.53 1.69 -1.15
N HIS A 52 12.62 1.30 -0.24
CA HIS A 52 11.17 1.24 -0.47
C HIS A 52 10.71 0.29 -1.60
N LYS A 53 11.61 -0.55 -2.10
CA LYS A 53 11.27 -1.54 -3.13
C LYS A 53 10.64 -2.82 -2.58
N PHE A 54 10.75 -3.01 -1.29
CA PHE A 54 10.18 -4.14 -0.59
C PHE A 54 9.19 -3.65 0.46
N VAL A 55 7.97 -4.14 0.36
CA VAL A 55 6.89 -3.84 1.31
C VAL A 55 6.44 -5.14 1.94
N LEU A 56 6.50 -5.21 3.26
CA LEU A 56 5.90 -6.30 4.04
C LEU A 56 4.41 -6.02 4.19
N ASN A 57 3.58 -6.86 3.60
CA ASN A 57 2.14 -6.71 3.66
C ASN A 57 1.53 -7.73 4.63
N PHE A 58 0.71 -7.25 5.56
CA PHE A 58 -0.04 -8.05 6.52
C PHE A 58 -1.53 -7.79 6.39
N TRP A 59 -2.32 -8.83 6.58
CA TRP A 59 -3.76 -8.73 6.52
C TRP A 59 -4.39 -8.75 7.92
N THR A 60 -5.45 -7.97 8.12
CA THR A 60 -6.23 -7.93 9.37
C THR A 60 -7.73 -7.99 9.10
N GLU A 61 -8.48 -8.55 10.05
CA GLU A 61 -9.95 -8.58 10.00
C GLU A 61 -10.59 -7.20 10.24
N ASP A 62 -9.90 -6.29 10.94
CA ASP A 62 -10.39 -4.94 11.21
C ASP A 62 -9.25 -3.94 11.11
N LEU A 63 -9.21 -3.24 9.99
CA LEU A 63 -8.14 -2.30 9.67
C LEU A 63 -8.13 -1.08 10.61
N LYS A 64 -9.31 -0.64 11.08
CA LYS A 64 -9.41 0.49 11.98
C LYS A 64 -8.87 0.15 13.36
N ILE A 65 -9.24 -0.99 13.89
CA ILE A 65 -8.73 -1.46 15.19
C ILE A 65 -7.21 -1.62 15.13
N GLU A 66 -6.69 -2.20 14.05
CA GLU A 66 -5.26 -2.40 13.91
C GLU A 66 -4.49 -1.08 13.78
N LEU A 67 -5.02 -0.10 13.04
CA LEU A 67 -4.43 1.24 12.96
C LEU A 67 -4.33 1.89 14.36
N GLU A 68 -5.39 1.83 15.15
CA GLU A 68 -5.38 2.37 16.51
C GLU A 68 -4.40 1.63 17.42
N ARG A 69 -4.29 0.30 17.26
CA ARG A 69 -3.30 -0.50 18.00
C ARG A 69 -1.88 -0.04 17.69
N ILE A 70 -1.52 0.09 16.41
CA ILE A 70 -0.18 0.56 16.00
C ILE A 70 0.07 1.99 16.51
N ARG A 71 -0.92 2.88 16.42
CA ARG A 71 -0.81 4.24 16.94
C ARG A 71 -0.52 4.27 18.45
N THR A 72 -1.22 3.44 19.21
CA THR A 72 -1.06 3.36 20.68
C THR A 72 0.31 2.80 21.08
N LEU A 73 0.90 1.92 20.25
CA LEU A 73 2.22 1.36 20.53
C LEU A 73 3.35 2.38 20.34
N ASP A 74 3.11 3.47 19.64
CA ASP A 74 4.08 4.55 19.40
C ASP A 74 5.44 4.05 18.89
N ILE A 75 5.39 3.10 17.95
CA ILE A 75 6.58 2.41 17.41
C ILE A 75 7.12 3.03 16.12
N THR A 76 6.46 4.05 15.62
CA THR A 76 6.83 4.70 14.35
C THR A 76 6.39 6.16 14.33
N ASP A 77 7.20 7.00 13.68
CA ASP A 77 6.87 8.42 13.43
C ASP A 77 6.11 8.62 12.11
N ASN A 78 5.97 7.57 11.30
CA ASN A 78 5.48 7.65 9.91
C ASN A 78 4.17 6.89 9.68
N LEU A 79 3.32 6.79 10.68
CA LEU A 79 2.04 6.09 10.52
C LEU A 79 1.08 6.89 9.63
N THR A 80 0.67 6.32 8.51
CA THR A 80 -0.32 6.94 7.64
C THR A 80 -1.75 6.76 8.17
N LYS A 81 -2.68 7.55 7.65
CA LYS A 81 -4.11 7.25 7.78
C LYS A 81 -4.49 6.05 6.89
N ILE A 82 -5.71 5.53 7.06
CA ILE A 82 -6.26 4.54 6.14
C ILE A 82 -6.42 5.18 4.76
N LYS A 83 -5.90 4.50 3.76
CA LYS A 83 -5.91 4.88 2.36
C LYS A 83 -6.78 3.92 1.56
N TYR A 84 -7.09 4.32 0.36
CA TYR A 84 -7.92 3.57 -0.56
C TYR A 84 -7.31 3.58 -1.95
N VAL A 85 -7.22 2.41 -2.54
CA VAL A 85 -6.88 2.24 -3.95
C VAL A 85 -8.03 1.50 -4.63
N CYS A 86 -8.57 2.09 -5.68
CA CYS A 86 -9.58 1.47 -6.49
C CYS A 86 -8.91 0.70 -7.63
N ASN A 87 -8.87 -0.59 -7.45
CA ASN A 87 -8.63 -1.54 -8.54
C ASN A 87 -9.95 -2.18 -8.98
N VAL A 88 -9.90 -3.43 -9.39
CA VAL A 88 -11.09 -4.25 -9.65
C VAL A 88 -11.95 -4.43 -8.37
N ARG A 89 -11.31 -4.33 -7.21
CA ARG A 89 -11.96 -4.35 -5.88
C ARG A 89 -11.39 -3.23 -5.01
N PRO A 90 -12.19 -2.62 -4.13
CA PRO A 90 -11.70 -1.67 -3.16
C PRO A 90 -10.60 -2.29 -2.31
N TYR A 91 -9.48 -1.60 -2.21
CA TYR A 91 -8.35 -1.99 -1.41
C TYR A 91 -8.06 -0.92 -0.38
N TYR A 92 -8.18 -1.26 0.89
CA TYR A 92 -7.94 -0.36 2.00
C TYR A 92 -6.67 -0.78 2.73
N TYR A 93 -5.86 0.17 3.11
CA TYR A 93 -4.58 -0.08 3.76
C TYR A 93 -4.08 1.12 4.54
N PHE A 94 -3.13 0.91 5.42
CA PHE A 94 -2.25 1.94 5.95
C PHE A 94 -0.82 1.43 5.94
N GLN A 95 0.12 2.36 6.05
CA GLN A 95 1.54 2.05 6.01
C GLN A 95 2.27 2.74 7.15
N PHE A 96 3.39 2.17 7.52
CA PHE A 96 4.37 2.79 8.41
C PHE A 96 5.76 2.22 8.11
N SER A 97 6.80 2.88 8.61
CA SER A 97 8.17 2.38 8.49
C SER A 97 8.66 1.84 9.82
N ASP A 98 9.48 0.81 9.74
CA ASP A 98 10.28 0.37 10.87
C ASP A 98 11.49 1.32 11.10
N PRO A 99 12.27 1.14 12.18
CA PRO A 99 13.45 2.00 12.45
C PRO A 99 14.51 1.97 11.36
N ASP A 100 14.58 0.92 10.57
CA ASP A 100 15.53 0.77 9.47
C ASP A 100 15.01 1.32 8.13
N GLY A 101 13.79 1.86 8.13
CA GLY A 101 13.16 2.45 6.95
C GLY A 101 12.44 1.45 6.06
N ASN A 102 12.24 0.20 6.49
CA ASN A 102 11.45 -0.76 5.74
C ASN A 102 9.97 -0.40 5.84
N ILE A 103 9.25 -0.54 4.73
CA ILE A 103 7.82 -0.24 4.68
C ILE A 103 7.03 -1.46 5.10
N ILE A 104 6.13 -1.24 6.03
CA ILE A 104 5.13 -2.21 6.47
C ILE A 104 3.76 -1.69 6.03
N GLU A 105 3.02 -2.52 5.33
CA GLU A 105 1.67 -2.24 4.92
C GLU A 105 0.72 -3.20 5.64
N VAL A 106 -0.34 -2.65 6.17
CA VAL A 106 -1.45 -3.44 6.72
C VAL A 106 -2.68 -3.18 5.88
N THR A 107 -3.25 -4.24 5.35
CA THR A 107 -4.50 -4.24 4.61
C THR A 107 -5.56 -5.06 5.33
N GLY A 108 -6.83 -4.83 5.05
CA GLY A 108 -7.88 -5.59 5.70
C GLY A 108 -9.28 -5.05 5.45
N LYS A 109 -10.23 -5.61 6.19
CA LYS A 109 -11.62 -5.16 6.12
C LYS A 109 -11.74 -3.76 6.68
N TYR A 110 -12.46 -2.92 5.97
CA TYR A 110 -12.74 -1.55 6.37
C TYR A 110 -14.06 -1.08 5.77
N THR A 111 -14.84 -0.39 6.56
CA THR A 111 -16.04 0.30 6.10
C THR A 111 -15.79 1.80 6.17
N PRO A 112 -15.61 2.48 5.02
CA PRO A 112 -15.39 3.91 5.00
C PRO A 112 -16.63 4.67 5.47
N LYS A 113 -16.41 5.85 6.03
CA LYS A 113 -17.49 6.80 6.27
C LYS A 113 -18.00 7.32 4.92
N GLU A 114 -19.27 7.73 4.89
CA GLU A 114 -19.84 8.38 3.70
C GLU A 114 -18.97 9.57 3.29
N GLY A 115 -18.60 9.62 2.01
CA GLY A 115 -17.78 10.69 1.44
C GLY A 115 -16.28 10.64 1.78
N GLN A 116 -15.80 9.63 2.50
CA GLN A 116 -14.40 9.58 2.94
C GLN A 116 -13.40 9.47 1.79
N PHE A 117 -13.76 8.79 0.70
CA PHE A 117 -12.89 8.55 -0.46
C PHE A 117 -13.56 8.96 -1.78
N VAL A 118 -14.16 10.09 -1.78
CA VAL A 118 -14.85 10.64 -2.96
C VAL A 118 -13.92 11.51 -3.78
#